data_fe23305b0f095bda5a054e0ec9d54187
#
_entry.id   fe23305b0f095bda5a054e0ec9d54187
#
_cell.length_a   1.000
_cell.length_b   1.000
_cell.length_c   1.000
_cell.angle_alpha   90.00
_cell.angle_beta   90.00
_cell.angle_gamma   90.00
#
_symmetry.space_group_name_H-M   'P 1'
#
loop_
_entity.id
_entity.type
_entity.pdbx_description
1 polymer ?
#
loop_
_entity_poly.entity_id
_entity_poly.type
_entity_poly.pdbx_seq_one_letter_code
_entity_poly.pdbx_strand_id
1 'polypeptide(L)'
;MAIAYLNSVGEYAGCCVHDEWRAHYPNERANELVLNQYVDDVHEGIFFFTMPERIEADAAQYGLAKIKNLGTHFLTMMSVVNNMTDEQFALLEPLYDQMVSSESCTGMSNHALLICRKESEKS
;
A
#
# COMPACT_ATOMS: atom_id res chain seq x y z
N MET A 1 9.06 15.74 3.10
CA MET A 1 7.65 15.46 3.43
C MET A 1 7.35 13.97 3.23
N ALA A 2 6.58 13.41 4.14
CA ALA A 2 6.14 12.02 4.04
C ALA A 2 4.61 11.98 4.04
N ILE A 3 4.05 11.22 3.10
CA ILE A 3 2.60 11.06 2.95
C ILE A 3 2.26 9.58 3.16
N ALA A 4 1.55 9.28 4.24
CA ALA A 4 1.05 7.94 4.51
C ALA A 4 -0.25 7.73 3.72
N TYR A 5 -0.40 6.57 3.11
CA TYR A 5 -1.60 6.24 2.35
C TYR A 5 -1.89 4.74 2.41
N LEU A 6 -3.12 4.37 2.07
CA LEU A 6 -3.51 2.98 1.91
C LEU A 6 -3.50 2.63 0.42
N ASN A 7 -2.77 1.58 0.08
CA ASN A 7 -2.73 1.06 -1.27
C ASN A 7 -3.93 0.14 -1.48
N SER A 8 -4.86 0.56 -2.32
CA SER A 8 -6.12 -0.15 -2.54
C SER A 8 -5.93 -1.57 -3.05
N VAL A 9 -4.99 -1.81 -3.94
CA VAL A 9 -4.71 -3.15 -4.48
C VAL A 9 -4.13 -4.06 -3.41
N GLY A 10 -3.15 -3.56 -2.63
CA GLY A 10 -2.55 -4.34 -1.55
C GLY A 10 -3.56 -4.67 -0.45
N GLU A 11 -4.42 -3.73 -0.11
CA GLU A 11 -5.50 -3.96 0.85
C GLU A 11 -6.47 -5.02 0.34
N TYR A 12 -6.89 -4.90 -0.92
CA TYR A 12 -7.79 -5.85 -1.54
C TYR A 12 -7.21 -7.26 -1.57
N ALA A 13 -5.97 -7.39 -2.03
CA ALA A 13 -5.28 -8.68 -2.07
C ALA A 13 -5.15 -9.28 -0.67
N GLY A 14 -4.88 -8.45 0.33
CA GLY A 14 -4.83 -8.87 1.72
C GLY A 14 -6.16 -9.41 2.21
N CYS A 15 -7.26 -8.76 1.85
CA CYS A 15 -8.60 -9.24 2.20
C CYS A 15 -8.92 -10.58 1.57
N CYS A 16 -8.46 -10.82 0.33
CA CYS A 16 -8.69 -12.08 -0.37
C CYS A 16 -8.00 -13.27 0.30
N VAL A 17 -6.86 -13.05 0.93
CA VAL A 17 -6.06 -14.13 1.53
C VAL A 17 -6.21 -14.22 3.04
N HIS A 18 -6.76 -13.20 3.69
CA HIS A 18 -6.93 -13.18 5.14
C HIS A 18 -8.10 -14.05 5.57
N ASP A 19 -7.90 -14.90 6.56
CA ASP A 19 -8.89 -15.90 6.98
C ASP A 19 -10.26 -15.32 7.33
N GLU A 20 -10.30 -14.15 7.94
CA GLU A 20 -11.54 -13.50 8.36
C GLU A 20 -12.30 -12.86 7.19
N TRP A 21 -11.59 -12.46 6.13
CA TRP A 21 -12.15 -11.64 5.05
C TRP A 21 -12.39 -12.42 3.78
N ARG A 22 -11.65 -13.50 3.55
CA ARG A 22 -11.71 -14.23 2.26
C ARG A 22 -13.08 -14.78 1.90
N ALA A 23 -13.98 -14.95 2.86
CA ALA A 23 -15.34 -15.39 2.60
C ALA A 23 -16.15 -14.31 1.85
N HIS A 24 -15.73 -13.04 1.96
CA HIS A 24 -16.42 -11.89 1.37
C HIS A 24 -15.71 -11.33 0.14
N TYR A 25 -14.49 -11.76 -0.12
CA TYR A 25 -13.63 -11.27 -1.20
C TYR A 25 -13.17 -12.42 -2.09
N PRO A 26 -13.01 -12.19 -3.40
CA PRO A 26 -13.32 -10.94 -4.12
C PRO A 26 -14.81 -10.68 -4.25
N ASN A 27 -15.20 -9.43 -4.49
CA ASN A 27 -16.58 -9.06 -4.78
C ASN A 27 -16.64 -7.89 -5.78
N GLU A 28 -17.79 -7.74 -6.44
CA GLU A 28 -17.94 -6.75 -7.50
C GLU A 28 -17.72 -5.32 -7.05
N ARG A 29 -18.24 -4.96 -5.89
CA ARG A 29 -18.13 -3.61 -5.37
C ARG A 29 -16.68 -3.23 -5.11
N ALA A 30 -15.95 -4.13 -4.46
CA ALA A 30 -14.54 -3.89 -4.18
C ALA A 30 -13.71 -3.87 -5.46
N ASN A 31 -14.02 -4.76 -6.42
CA ASN A 31 -13.39 -4.73 -7.75
C ASN A 31 -13.58 -3.39 -8.43
N GLU A 32 -14.79 -2.86 -8.40
CA GLU A 32 -15.10 -1.58 -9.02
C GLU A 32 -14.29 -0.44 -8.39
N LEU A 33 -14.22 -0.41 -7.06
CA LEU A 33 -13.44 0.60 -6.35
C LEU A 33 -11.95 0.56 -6.74
N VAL A 34 -11.39 -0.63 -6.88
CA VAL A 34 -9.98 -0.77 -7.24
C VAL A 34 -9.74 -0.45 -8.71
N LEU A 35 -10.55 -1.03 -9.61
CA LEU A 35 -10.37 -0.90 -11.05
C LEU A 35 -10.62 0.52 -11.55
N ASN A 36 -11.62 1.18 -11.01
CA ASN A 36 -11.99 2.53 -11.40
C ASN A 36 -11.25 3.59 -10.59
N GLN A 37 -10.47 3.17 -9.60
CA GLN A 37 -9.79 4.08 -8.68
C GLN A 37 -10.75 5.14 -8.14
N TYR A 38 -11.93 4.69 -7.81
CA TYR A 38 -13.01 5.55 -7.36
C TYR A 38 -12.64 6.17 -6.02
N VAL A 39 -12.40 7.46 -6.05
CA VAL A 39 -12.27 8.23 -4.82
C VAL A 39 -13.68 8.61 -4.45
N ASP A 40 -14.25 7.89 -3.51
CA ASP A 40 -15.58 8.20 -3.02
C ASP A 40 -15.53 9.52 -2.26
N ASP A 41 -16.22 10.54 -2.80
CA ASP A 41 -16.34 11.82 -2.13
C ASP A 41 -17.07 11.72 -0.79
N VAL A 42 -17.71 10.57 -0.55
CA VAL A 42 -18.39 10.26 0.71
C VAL A 42 -17.45 9.53 1.68
N HIS A 43 -16.16 9.55 1.42
CA HIS A 43 -15.20 8.87 2.25
C HIS A 43 -15.10 9.56 3.62
N GLU A 44 -15.92 9.12 4.55
CA GLU A 44 -15.91 9.60 5.94
C GLU A 44 -14.73 9.04 6.74
N GLY A 45 -13.81 8.34 6.08
CA GLY A 45 -12.67 7.73 6.75
C GLY A 45 -11.50 8.69 6.90
N ILE A 46 -10.72 8.46 7.94
CA ILE A 46 -9.43 9.09 8.15
C ILE A 46 -8.36 8.51 7.23
N PHE A 47 -8.71 7.46 6.46
CA PHE A 47 -7.77 6.76 5.58
C PHE A 47 -7.98 7.17 4.14
N PHE A 48 -6.87 7.41 3.46
CA PHE A 48 -6.85 7.76 2.05
C PHE A 48 -6.42 6.54 1.24
N PHE A 49 -7.33 6.02 0.41
CA PHE A 49 -7.06 4.88 -0.47
C PHE A 49 -6.66 5.36 -1.86
N THR A 50 -5.52 4.89 -2.32
CA THR A 50 -5.01 5.21 -3.65
C THR A 50 -4.08 4.09 -4.12
N MET A 51 -3.30 4.33 -5.13
CA MET A 51 -2.28 3.41 -5.65
C MET A 51 -0.95 4.14 -5.74
N PRO A 52 0.19 3.40 -5.66
CA PRO A 52 1.51 4.04 -5.67
C PRO A 52 1.72 5.01 -6.84
N GLU A 53 1.41 4.60 -8.05
CA GLU A 53 1.59 5.43 -9.24
C GLU A 53 0.67 6.65 -9.25
N ARG A 54 -0.52 6.53 -8.67
CA ARG A 54 -1.49 7.62 -8.63
C ARG A 54 -1.10 8.67 -7.62
N ILE A 55 -0.71 8.26 -6.41
CA ILE A 55 -0.30 9.24 -5.39
C ILE A 55 0.96 9.98 -5.81
N GLU A 56 1.86 9.29 -6.52
CA GLU A 56 3.06 9.96 -7.08
C GLU A 56 2.66 11.05 -8.07
N ALA A 57 1.73 10.73 -8.98
CA ALA A 57 1.23 11.67 -9.97
C ALA A 57 0.49 12.85 -9.31
N ASP A 58 -0.35 12.57 -8.33
CA ASP A 58 -1.10 13.60 -7.60
C ASP A 58 -0.13 14.53 -6.85
N ALA A 59 0.86 13.97 -6.18
CA ALA A 59 1.87 14.76 -5.47
C ALA A 59 2.67 15.65 -6.43
N ALA A 60 2.98 15.13 -7.61
CA ALA A 60 3.72 15.89 -8.62
C ALA A 60 2.97 17.15 -9.06
N GLN A 61 1.63 17.12 -9.07
CA GLN A 61 0.81 18.28 -9.39
C GLN A 61 0.95 19.43 -8.37
N TYR A 62 1.38 19.08 -7.16
CA TYR A 62 1.62 20.06 -6.09
C TYR A 62 3.10 20.40 -5.94
N GLY A 63 3.91 20.07 -6.93
CA GLY A 63 5.34 20.35 -6.90
C GLY A 63 6.14 19.49 -5.95
N LEU A 64 5.64 18.29 -5.66
CA LEU A 64 6.32 17.33 -4.79
C LEU A 64 6.95 16.22 -5.63
N ALA A 65 8.28 16.20 -5.65
CA ALA A 65 9.04 15.18 -6.37
C ALA A 65 9.26 13.94 -5.50
N LYS A 66 8.99 12.78 -6.06
CA LYS A 66 9.19 11.53 -5.35
C LYS A 66 10.68 11.30 -5.05
N ILE A 67 10.97 10.94 -3.80
CA ILE A 67 12.26 10.39 -3.40
C ILE A 67 12.15 8.88 -3.30
N LYS A 68 11.18 8.40 -2.52
CA LYS A 68 10.90 6.96 -2.35
C LYS A 68 9.40 6.74 -2.14
N ASN A 69 8.93 5.57 -2.55
CA ASN A 69 7.57 5.12 -2.28
C ASN A 69 7.67 3.72 -1.67
N LEU A 70 7.46 3.64 -0.36
CA LEU A 70 7.76 2.44 0.42
C LEU A 70 6.49 1.74 0.90
N GLY A 71 6.47 0.43 0.76
CA GLY A 71 5.46 -0.40 1.43
C GLY A 71 5.88 -0.65 2.87
N THR A 72 5.00 -0.34 3.81
CA THR A 72 5.32 -0.45 5.24
C THR A 72 4.62 -1.63 5.91
N HIS A 73 3.60 -2.20 5.28
CA HIS A 73 2.89 -3.34 5.82
C HIS A 73 2.32 -4.20 4.68
N PHE A 74 2.50 -5.50 4.79
CA PHE A 74 2.10 -6.45 3.75
C PHE A 74 1.04 -7.40 4.32
N LEU A 75 -0.22 -7.01 4.20
CA LEU A 75 -1.35 -7.77 4.73
C LEU A 75 -1.42 -9.18 4.16
N THR A 76 -1.01 -9.37 2.91
CA THR A 76 -0.96 -10.69 2.26
C THR A 76 -0.03 -11.67 2.99
N MET A 77 0.95 -11.17 3.74
CA MET A 77 1.90 -11.99 4.49
C MET A 77 1.41 -12.34 5.89
N MET A 78 0.37 -11.69 6.39
CA MET A 78 -0.06 -11.86 7.78
C MET A 78 -0.51 -13.28 8.10
N SER A 79 -1.26 -13.91 7.22
CA SER A 79 -1.71 -15.30 7.45
C SER A 79 -0.54 -16.28 7.43
N VAL A 80 0.47 -16.00 6.63
CA VAL A 80 1.70 -16.82 6.57
C VAL A 80 2.49 -16.65 7.85
N VAL A 81 2.70 -15.39 8.27
CA VAL A 81 3.46 -15.05 9.49
C VAL A 81 2.85 -15.70 10.73
N ASN A 82 1.53 -15.66 10.86
CA ASN A 82 0.83 -16.20 12.02
C ASN A 82 1.00 -17.72 12.19
N ASN A 83 1.38 -18.41 11.11
CA ASN A 83 1.57 -19.86 11.11
C ASN A 83 3.04 -20.28 11.03
N MET A 84 3.96 -19.32 11.11
CA MET A 84 5.39 -19.60 11.06
C MET A 84 5.94 -20.08 12.38
N THR A 85 6.96 -20.95 12.30
CA THR A 85 7.82 -21.25 13.45
C THR A 85 8.78 -20.06 13.67
N ASP A 86 9.38 -19.99 14.86
CA ASP A 86 10.38 -18.96 15.16
C ASP A 86 11.56 -19.01 14.18
N GLU A 87 11.97 -20.21 13.76
CA GLU A 87 13.04 -20.38 12.79
C GLU A 87 12.67 -19.81 11.43
N GLN A 88 11.44 -20.05 10.97
CA GLN A 88 10.94 -19.50 9.72
C GLN A 88 10.85 -18.00 9.78
N PHE A 89 10.38 -17.46 10.91
CA PHE A 89 10.28 -16.02 11.11
C PHE A 89 11.65 -15.34 11.03
N ALA A 90 12.67 -15.95 11.64
CA ALA A 90 14.03 -15.43 11.58
C ALA A 90 14.56 -15.37 10.13
N LEU A 91 14.16 -16.33 9.29
CA LEU A 91 14.52 -16.32 7.87
C LEU A 91 13.75 -15.25 7.08
N LEU A 92 12.52 -14.95 7.51
CA LEU A 92 11.70 -13.94 6.85
C LEU A 92 12.18 -12.51 7.10
N GLU A 93 12.71 -12.22 8.29
CA GLU A 93 13.08 -10.86 8.68
C GLU A 93 13.94 -10.13 7.63
N PRO A 94 15.07 -10.70 7.16
CA PRO A 94 15.86 -9.99 6.16
C PRO A 94 15.16 -9.83 4.83
N LEU A 95 14.28 -10.78 4.45
CA LEU A 95 13.45 -10.64 3.26
C LEU A 95 12.44 -9.51 3.43
N TYR A 96 11.79 -9.43 4.58
CA TYR A 96 10.82 -8.39 4.88
C TYR A 96 11.46 -7.00 4.83
N ASP A 97 12.64 -6.86 5.39
CA ASP A 97 13.40 -5.60 5.33
C ASP A 97 13.70 -5.22 3.87
N GLN A 98 14.04 -6.20 3.04
CA GLN A 98 14.26 -5.96 1.62
C GLN A 98 12.96 -5.54 0.92
N MET A 99 11.83 -6.16 1.26
CA MET A 99 10.53 -5.81 0.68
C MET A 99 10.15 -4.37 1.00
N VAL A 100 10.34 -3.95 2.25
CA VAL A 100 10.03 -2.57 2.67
C VAL A 100 10.85 -1.56 1.88
N SER A 101 12.12 -1.84 1.60
CA SER A 101 13.00 -0.92 0.89
C SER A 101 12.90 -1.01 -0.64
N SER A 102 12.18 -1.99 -1.17
CA SER A 102 12.05 -2.19 -2.63
C SER A 102 10.76 -1.57 -3.15
N GLU A 103 10.87 -0.59 -4.03
CA GLU A 103 9.69 0.04 -4.63
C GLU A 103 8.82 -0.94 -5.43
N SER A 104 9.42 -1.97 -6.01
CA SER A 104 8.66 -3.02 -6.70
C SER A 104 7.70 -3.76 -5.79
N CYS A 105 7.98 -3.80 -4.49
CA CYS A 105 7.13 -4.46 -3.51
C CYS A 105 6.04 -3.53 -2.97
N THR A 106 6.14 -2.23 -3.17
CA THR A 106 5.17 -1.26 -2.66
C THR A 106 3.76 -1.57 -3.15
N GLY A 107 3.62 -2.05 -4.38
CA GLY A 107 2.33 -2.44 -4.94
C GLY A 107 1.65 -3.58 -4.22
N MET A 108 2.38 -4.38 -3.45
CA MET A 108 1.85 -5.48 -2.65
C MET A 108 1.49 -5.08 -1.23
N SER A 109 1.92 -3.89 -0.80
CA SER A 109 1.64 -3.41 0.55
C SER A 109 0.22 -2.85 0.65
N ASN A 110 -0.37 -2.97 1.84
CA ASN A 110 -1.65 -2.30 2.11
C ASN A 110 -1.44 -0.93 2.75
N HIS A 111 -0.39 -0.76 3.54
CA HIS A 111 0.05 0.54 4.04
C HIS A 111 1.32 0.95 3.32
N ALA A 112 1.41 2.22 2.96
CA ALA A 112 2.56 2.74 2.23
C ALA A 112 2.90 4.16 2.65
N LEU A 113 4.12 4.57 2.31
CA LEU A 113 4.65 5.88 2.66
C LEU A 113 5.36 6.47 1.45
N LEU A 114 4.84 7.57 0.95
CA LEU A 114 5.48 8.33 -0.12
C LEU A 114 6.35 9.42 0.50
N ILE A 115 7.64 9.36 0.22
CA ILE A 115 8.61 10.37 0.67
C ILE A 115 8.90 11.27 -0.51
N CYS A 116 8.63 12.55 -0.32
CA CYS A 116 8.74 13.57 -1.35
C CYS A 116 9.67 14.70 -0.93
N ARG A 117 10.19 15.37 -1.93
CA ARG A 117 10.91 16.63 -1.78
C ARG A 117 10.12 17.72 -2.48
N LYS A 118 9.92 18.85 -1.83
CA LYS A 118 9.33 20.02 -2.48
C LYS A 118 10.31 20.53 -3.54
N GLU A 119 9.84 20.64 -4.77
CA GLU A 119 10.63 21.24 -5.82
C GLU A 119 10.81 22.72 -5.54
N SER A 120 12.05 23.19 -5.64
CA SER A 120 12.31 24.62 -5.52
C SER A 120 11.65 25.33 -6.70
N GLU A 121 10.85 26.36 -6.41
CA GLU A 121 10.30 27.21 -7.44
C GLU A 121 11.47 27.84 -8.20
N LYS A 122 11.59 27.51 -9.48
CA LYS A 122 12.47 28.25 -10.33
C LYS A 122 11.78 29.57 -10.65
N SER A 123 12.31 30.58 -10.08
CA SER A 123 11.95 31.92 -10.48
C SER A 123 12.29 32.13 -11.96
#